data_2de5dc79c8a9ea44e91ea238d35a072e
#
_entry.id   2de5dc79c8a9ea44e91ea238d35a072e
#
_cell.length_a   1.000
_cell.length_b   1.000
_cell.length_c   1.000
_cell.angle_alpha   90.00
_cell.angle_beta   90.00
_cell.angle_gamma   90.00
#
_symmetry.space_group_name_H-M   'P 1'
#
loop_
_entity.id
_entity.type
_entity.pdbx_description
1 polymer ?
#
loop_
_entity_poly.entity_id
_entity_poly.type
_entity_poly.pdbx_seq_one_letter_code
_entity_poly.pdbx_strand_id
1 'polypeptide(L)'
;MRQINVVLVDKKLENLLTRAKTDEPKVYKFLNRAFDDLKKDPECGIQIPKKLIPKYYIQRYGIDNLWKYNLPNAWRLMYSIKGSDVSVIAVVLEWLPHKEYERRFGYL
;
A
#
# COMPACT_ATOMS: atom_id res chain seq x y z
N MET A 1 -12.55 18.90 9.23
CA MET A 1 -11.70 17.69 9.33
C MET A 1 -12.13 16.69 8.27
N ARG A 2 -11.20 16.21 7.46
CA ARG A 2 -11.51 15.21 6.42
C ARG A 2 -11.64 13.82 7.04
N GLN A 3 -12.58 13.03 6.54
CA GLN A 3 -12.70 11.63 6.91
C GLN A 3 -11.63 10.82 6.17
N ILE A 4 -10.94 9.93 6.90
CA ILE A 4 -9.88 9.09 6.34
C ILE A 4 -10.35 7.64 6.33
N ASN A 5 -10.28 7.01 5.16
CA ASN A 5 -10.59 5.59 5.00
C ASN A 5 -9.41 4.88 4.38
N VAL A 6 -9.20 3.63 4.79
CA VAL A 6 -8.20 2.74 4.20
C VAL A 6 -8.97 1.60 3.55
N VAL A 7 -8.77 1.41 2.24
CA VAL A 7 -9.45 0.35 1.50
C VAL A 7 -8.43 -0.49 0.74
N LEU A 8 -8.75 -1.74 0.50
CA LEU A 8 -7.97 -2.61 -0.39
C LEU A 8 -8.48 -2.43 -1.81
N VAL A 9 -7.58 -2.49 -2.78
CA VAL A 9 -7.90 -2.14 -4.16
C VAL A 9 -8.94 -3.05 -4.80
N ASP A 10 -8.95 -4.32 -4.46
CA ASP A 10 -9.87 -5.28 -5.06
C ASP A 10 -10.14 -6.48 -4.14
N LYS A 11 -11.07 -7.31 -4.57
CA LYS A 11 -11.49 -8.52 -3.83
C LYS A 11 -10.37 -9.53 -3.69
N LYS A 12 -9.51 -9.63 -4.71
CA LYS A 12 -8.37 -10.55 -4.69
C LYS A 12 -7.42 -10.21 -3.54
N LEU A 13 -7.15 -8.92 -3.33
CA LEU A 13 -6.30 -8.48 -2.23
C LEU A 13 -6.98 -8.70 -0.88
N GLU A 14 -8.29 -8.49 -0.78
CA GLU A 14 -9.04 -8.77 0.44
C GLU A 14 -8.94 -10.25 0.81
N ASN A 15 -9.06 -11.14 -0.17
CA ASN A 15 -8.92 -12.58 0.06
C ASN A 15 -7.51 -12.94 0.50
N LEU A 16 -6.50 -12.29 -0.06
CA LEU A 16 -5.11 -12.50 0.32
C LEU A 16 -4.88 -12.09 1.77
N LEU A 17 -5.46 -10.98 2.19
CA LEU A 17 -5.37 -10.52 3.58
C LEU A 17 -6.01 -11.52 4.54
N THR A 18 -7.19 -12.04 4.18
CA THR A 18 -7.88 -13.04 4.99
C THR A 18 -7.02 -14.29 5.18
N ARG A 19 -6.37 -14.75 4.10
CA ARG A 19 -5.48 -15.92 4.17
C ARG A 19 -4.21 -15.64 4.97
N ALA A 20 -3.69 -14.43 4.91
CA ALA A 20 -2.49 -14.07 5.67
C ALA A 20 -2.68 -14.22 7.17
N LYS A 21 -3.89 -14.03 7.66
CA LYS A 21 -4.20 -14.22 9.07
C LYS A 21 -3.79 -15.60 9.57
N THR A 22 -3.94 -16.62 8.74
CA THR A 22 -3.59 -18.00 9.07
C THR A 22 -2.19 -18.37 8.57
N ASP A 23 -1.88 -18.01 7.32
CA ASP A 23 -0.68 -18.49 6.63
C ASP A 23 0.57 -17.66 6.96
N GLU A 24 0.39 -16.37 7.24
CA GLU A 24 1.50 -15.44 7.50
C GLU A 24 1.13 -14.50 8.65
N PRO A 25 0.98 -15.04 9.88
CA PRO A 25 0.46 -14.24 10.99
C PRO A 25 1.31 -13.03 11.36
N LYS A 26 2.63 -13.10 11.17
CA LYS A 26 3.49 -11.94 11.42
C LYS A 26 3.23 -10.82 10.42
N VAL A 27 3.13 -11.16 9.14
CA VAL A 27 2.83 -10.18 8.08
C VAL A 27 1.44 -9.59 8.33
N TYR A 28 0.48 -10.41 8.72
CA TYR A 28 -0.86 -9.94 9.03
C TYR A 28 -0.85 -8.88 10.14
N LYS A 29 -0.08 -9.09 11.20
CA LYS A 29 0.07 -8.10 12.28
C LYS A 29 0.71 -6.80 11.77
N PHE A 30 1.75 -6.92 10.94
CA PHE A 30 2.41 -5.76 10.36
C PHE A 30 1.44 -4.94 9.51
N LEU A 31 0.61 -5.64 8.71
CA LEU A 31 -0.38 -4.99 7.86
C LEU A 31 -1.44 -4.25 8.68
N ASN A 32 -1.95 -4.87 9.73
CA ASN A 32 -2.96 -4.23 10.58
C ASN A 32 -2.41 -2.96 11.23
N ARG A 33 -1.17 -2.99 11.68
CA ARG A 33 -0.52 -1.79 12.24
C ARG A 33 -0.37 -0.71 11.18
N ALA A 34 0.01 -1.10 9.97
CA ALA A 34 0.14 -0.16 8.87
C ALA A 34 -1.22 0.48 8.54
N PHE A 35 -2.29 -0.30 8.51
CA PHE A 35 -3.64 0.23 8.26
C PHE A 35 -4.04 1.23 9.33
N ASP A 36 -3.73 0.96 10.60
CA ASP A 36 -4.00 1.90 11.68
C ASP A 36 -3.23 3.20 11.50
N ASP A 37 -1.96 3.12 11.13
CA ASP A 37 -1.13 4.30 10.88
C ASP A 37 -1.64 5.11 9.70
N LEU A 38 -2.02 4.45 8.61
CA LEU A 38 -2.58 5.12 7.43
C LEU A 38 -3.90 5.79 7.73
N LYS A 39 -4.69 5.20 8.62
CA LYS A 39 -5.97 5.77 9.03
C LYS A 39 -5.78 7.05 9.83
N LYS A 40 -4.69 7.16 10.57
CA LYS A 40 -4.35 8.37 11.32
C LYS A 40 -3.75 9.42 10.39
N ASP A 41 -2.89 9.01 9.48
CA ASP A 41 -2.20 9.90 8.54
C ASP A 41 -1.84 9.14 7.25
N PRO A 42 -2.61 9.32 6.18
CA PRO A 42 -2.31 8.62 4.93
C PRO A 42 -0.97 9.03 4.31
N GLU A 43 -0.42 10.18 4.70
CA GLU A 43 0.88 10.64 4.21
C GLU A 43 2.04 10.20 5.10
N CYS A 44 1.82 9.28 6.03
CA CYS A 44 2.88 8.80 6.92
C CYS A 44 3.93 7.93 6.22
N GLY A 45 3.62 7.40 5.05
CA GLY A 45 4.59 6.66 4.24
C GLY A 45 5.52 7.57 3.47
N ILE A 46 6.20 7.00 2.49
CA ILE A 46 7.16 7.72 1.64
C ILE A 46 6.58 7.85 0.25
N GLN A 47 6.44 9.07 -0.23
CA GLN A 47 5.94 9.31 -1.58
C GLN A 47 7.00 8.98 -2.61
N ILE A 48 6.64 8.20 -3.61
CA ILE A 48 7.51 7.88 -4.73
C ILE A 48 7.45 9.05 -5.72
N PRO A 49 8.58 9.63 -6.12
CA PRO A 49 8.56 10.67 -7.15
C PRO A 49 7.86 10.19 -8.40
N LYS A 50 7.04 11.05 -9.00
CA LYS A 50 6.18 10.68 -10.11
C LYS A 50 6.93 9.99 -11.25
N LYS A 51 8.11 10.50 -11.59
CA LYS A 51 8.93 9.93 -12.67
C LYS A 51 9.52 8.57 -12.35
N LEU A 52 9.50 8.16 -11.08
CA LEU A 52 10.05 6.88 -10.63
C LEU A 52 8.96 5.83 -10.40
N ILE A 53 7.69 6.18 -10.63
CA ILE A 53 6.60 5.22 -10.49
C ILE A 53 6.71 4.19 -11.61
N PRO A 54 6.87 2.88 -11.27
CA PRO A 54 6.91 1.86 -12.31
C PRO A 54 5.64 1.84 -13.16
N LYS A 55 5.79 1.66 -14.45
CA LYS A 55 4.67 1.59 -15.40
C LYS A 55 3.65 0.53 -14.99
N TYR A 56 4.10 -0.53 -14.35
CA TYR A 56 3.25 -1.60 -13.84
C TYR A 56 2.08 -1.04 -13.02
N TYR A 57 2.38 -0.12 -12.09
CA TYR A 57 1.33 0.44 -11.22
C TYR A 57 0.36 1.33 -11.98
N ILE A 58 0.88 2.12 -12.91
CA ILE A 58 0.04 3.01 -13.70
C ILE A 58 -0.90 2.19 -14.60
N GLN A 59 -0.36 1.18 -15.26
CA GLN A 59 -1.13 0.34 -16.19
C GLN A 59 -2.16 -0.52 -15.48
N ARG A 60 -1.76 -1.10 -14.33
CA ARG A 60 -2.64 -2.03 -13.62
C ARG A 60 -3.72 -1.31 -12.80
N TYR A 61 -3.37 -0.21 -12.15
CA TYR A 61 -4.27 0.42 -11.17
C TYR A 61 -4.79 1.79 -11.60
N GLY A 62 -4.24 2.37 -12.66
CA GLY A 62 -4.66 3.69 -13.13
C GLY A 62 -4.40 4.81 -12.15
N ILE A 63 -3.34 4.70 -11.36
CA ILE A 63 -3.00 5.68 -10.33
C ILE A 63 -2.17 6.82 -10.88
N ASP A 64 -2.22 7.98 -10.24
CA ASP A 64 -1.37 9.13 -10.54
C ASP A 64 -0.39 9.48 -9.43
N ASN A 65 -0.43 8.73 -8.32
CA ASN A 65 0.52 8.87 -7.22
C ASN A 65 0.75 7.50 -6.59
N LEU A 66 1.93 7.32 -6.00
CA LEU A 66 2.30 6.07 -5.37
C LEU A 66 3.09 6.36 -4.12
N TRP A 67 2.77 5.64 -3.05
CA TRP A 67 3.41 5.75 -1.75
C TRP A 67 3.84 4.37 -1.28
N LYS A 68 4.91 4.31 -0.49
CA LYS A 68 5.30 3.07 0.17
C LYS A 68 5.31 3.26 1.68
N TYR A 69 4.86 2.24 2.39
CA TYR A 69 4.96 2.15 3.83
C TYR A 69 5.90 0.98 4.14
N ASN A 70 6.99 1.27 4.86
CA ASN A 70 7.98 0.24 5.19
C ASN A 70 7.47 -0.59 6.37
N LEU A 71 7.29 -1.88 6.11
CA LEU A 71 6.92 -2.86 7.14
C LEU A 71 8.17 -3.50 7.72
N PRO A 72 8.10 -4.11 8.91
CA PRO A 72 9.22 -4.86 9.45
C PRO A 72 9.67 -5.97 8.50
N ASN A 73 10.94 -6.40 8.65
CA ASN A 73 11.56 -7.46 7.85
C ASN A 73 11.62 -7.14 6.35
N ALA A 74 11.78 -5.84 6.04
CA ALA A 74 11.94 -5.35 4.67
C ALA A 74 10.75 -5.63 3.74
N TRP A 75 9.56 -5.84 4.31
CA TRP A 75 8.33 -5.84 3.53
C TRP A 75 7.92 -4.40 3.21
N ARG A 76 7.20 -4.23 2.12
CA ARG A 76 6.69 -2.92 1.67
C ARG A 76 5.21 -3.01 1.39
N LEU A 77 4.46 -2.02 1.85
CA LEU A 77 3.06 -1.86 1.48
C LEU A 77 2.97 -0.70 0.50
N MET A 78 2.41 -0.96 -0.67
CA MET A 78 2.26 0.05 -1.72
C MET A 78 0.83 0.55 -1.74
N TYR A 79 0.65 1.86 -1.76
CA TYR A 79 -0.68 2.45 -1.75
C TYR A 79 -0.71 3.75 -2.52
N SER A 80 -1.91 4.17 -2.89
CA SER A 80 -2.17 5.44 -3.55
C SER A 80 -3.17 6.23 -2.72
N ILE A 81 -3.12 7.54 -2.82
CA ILE A 81 -4.04 8.41 -2.07
C ILE A 81 -4.98 9.09 -3.06
N LYS A 82 -6.28 9.00 -2.78
CA LYS A 82 -7.33 9.75 -3.47
C LYS A 82 -8.03 10.63 -2.45
N GLY A 83 -8.33 11.86 -2.84
CA GLY A 83 -8.93 12.76 -1.88
C GLY A 83 -9.81 13.82 -2.50
N SER A 84 -10.68 14.35 -1.66
CA SER A 84 -11.48 15.53 -1.91
C SER A 84 -11.38 16.41 -0.68
N ASP A 85 -12.12 17.52 -0.65
CA ASP A 85 -12.14 18.42 0.51
C ASP A 85 -12.72 17.76 1.76
N VAL A 86 -13.54 16.73 1.58
CA VAL A 86 -14.26 16.11 2.72
C VAL A 86 -13.77 14.71 3.07
N SER A 87 -13.05 14.05 2.19
CA SER A 87 -12.57 12.69 2.46
C SER A 87 -11.24 12.40 1.80
N VAL A 88 -10.48 11.50 2.41
CA VAL A 88 -9.22 10.98 1.89
C VAL A 88 -9.28 9.47 1.94
N ILE A 89 -8.90 8.82 0.87
CA ILE A 89 -8.89 7.37 0.78
C ILE A 89 -7.48 6.90 0.48
N ALA A 90 -6.91 6.09 1.38
CA ALA A 90 -5.68 5.37 1.11
C ALA A 90 -6.08 4.03 0.48
N VAL A 91 -5.74 3.85 -0.79
CA VAL A 91 -6.06 2.63 -1.53
C VAL A 91 -4.83 1.73 -1.52
N VAL A 92 -4.91 0.64 -0.76
CA VAL A 92 -3.82 -0.33 -0.66
C VAL A 92 -3.80 -1.18 -1.93
N LEU A 93 -2.67 -1.19 -2.63
CA LEU A 93 -2.51 -1.86 -3.92
C LEU A 93 -1.91 -3.25 -3.77
N GLU A 94 -0.88 -3.38 -2.96
CA GLU A 94 -0.21 -4.66 -2.70
C GLU A 94 0.77 -4.53 -1.54
N TRP A 95 1.21 -5.65 -1.02
CA TRP A 95 2.37 -5.72 -0.12
C TRP A 95 3.29 -6.78 -0.65
N LEU A 96 4.60 -6.53 -0.54
CA LEU A 96 5.59 -7.44 -1.10
C LEU A 96 6.87 -7.45 -0.27
N PRO A 97 7.57 -8.60 -0.30
CA PRO A 97 8.88 -8.67 0.34
C PRO A 97 9.92 -7.87 -0.45
N HIS A 98 11.05 -7.60 0.18
CA HIS A 98 12.12 -6.78 -0.38
C HIS A 98 12.51 -7.18 -1.80
N LYS A 99 12.68 -8.48 -2.06
CA LYS A 99 13.09 -8.99 -3.37
C LYS A 99 12.11 -8.61 -4.47
N GLU A 100 10.81 -8.75 -4.20
CA GLU A 100 9.78 -8.40 -5.16
C GLU A 100 9.68 -6.88 -5.35
N TYR A 101 9.88 -6.13 -4.26
CA TYR A 101 9.93 -4.68 -4.34
C TYR A 101 11.07 -4.23 -5.26
N GLU A 102 12.26 -4.79 -5.11
CA GLU A 102 13.40 -4.45 -5.96
C GLU A 102 13.13 -4.78 -7.42
N ARG A 103 12.50 -5.92 -7.70
CA ARG A 103 12.09 -6.29 -9.05
C ARG A 103 11.09 -5.31 -9.63
N ARG A 104 10.09 -4.95 -8.84
CA ARG A 104 9.02 -4.05 -9.27
C ARG A 104 9.57 -2.68 -9.66
N PHE A 105 10.59 -2.23 -8.96
CA PHE A 105 11.20 -0.92 -9.19
C PHE A 105 12.45 -0.98 -10.08
N GLY A 106 12.83 -2.17 -10.56
CA GLY A 106 13.94 -2.31 -11.49
C GLY A 106 15.33 -2.18 -10.86
N TYR A 107 15.46 -2.45 -9.57
CA TYR A 107 16.75 -2.38 -8.86
C TYR A 107 17.58 -3.66 -9.01
N LEU A 108 17.00 -4.72 -9.57
CA LEU A 108 17.69 -5.98 -9.82
C LEU A 108 17.87 -6.23 -11.31
#